data_1f15d71d1c1e037e1063b552b4d2dc3e
#
_entry.id   1f15d71d1c1e037e1063b552b4d2dc3e
#
_cell.length_a   1.000
_cell.length_b   1.000
_cell.length_c   1.000
_cell.angle_alpha   90.00
_cell.angle_beta   90.00
_cell.angle_gamma   90.00
#
_symmetry.space_group_name_H-M   'P 1'
#
loop_
_entity.id
_entity.type
_entity.pdbx_description
1 polymer ?
#
loop_
_entity_poly.entity_id
_entity_poly.type
_entity_poly.pdbx_seq_one_letter_code
_entity_poly.pdbx_strand_id
1 'polypeptide(L)'
;MRRADRLFQIIQVLRRTQKPMTADSIAAELETSKRTIYRDIATLIGQRVPIRGEAGMGYILEKGFDLPPLMLTPDEIEAAVLGAHWVSGHADPVLSRAAQDLIAKIADTVPERLRPFVLEPASRARPGWRGEPDRIDMARTRAQIHEGKKITLRYRDEHGRDSERTIWPVAIGYHEAVRILAAWCELRRDFRSFRTDRVVDADYLDEKYPERRDLLRAKWRRSLVWEAPKDT
;
A
#
# COMPACT_ATOMS: atom_id res chain seq x y z
N MET A 1 -3.39 28.70 12.12
CA MET A 1 -4.21 27.51 11.74
C MET A 1 -5.57 27.58 12.41
N ARG A 2 -6.67 27.35 11.69
CA ARG A 2 -8.03 27.35 12.26
C ARG A 2 -8.21 26.10 13.14
N ARG A 3 -9.07 26.17 14.18
CA ARG A 3 -9.26 25.06 15.13
C ARG A 3 -9.74 23.78 14.44
N ALA A 4 -10.66 23.88 13.49
CA ALA A 4 -11.19 22.73 12.77
C ALA A 4 -10.08 21.99 11.97
N ASP A 5 -9.24 22.76 11.29
CA ASP A 5 -8.10 22.22 10.51
C ASP A 5 -7.13 21.45 11.43
N ARG A 6 -6.88 22.01 12.64
CA ARG A 6 -5.99 21.39 13.59
C ARG A 6 -6.56 20.10 14.19
N LEU A 7 -7.86 20.03 14.50
CA LEU A 7 -8.52 18.80 14.95
C LEU A 7 -8.36 17.69 13.90
N PHE A 8 -8.56 18.02 12.64
CA PHE A 8 -8.36 17.08 11.55
C PHE A 8 -6.90 16.62 11.44
N GLN A 9 -5.95 17.54 11.53
CA GLN A 9 -4.52 17.20 11.49
C GLN A 9 -4.09 16.29 12.64
N ILE A 10 -4.62 16.48 13.85
CA ILE A 10 -4.36 15.57 14.99
C ILE A 10 -4.80 14.14 14.64
N ILE A 11 -5.98 13.96 14.03
CA ILE A 11 -6.47 12.65 13.60
C ILE A 11 -5.51 12.04 12.55
N GLN A 12 -5.05 12.84 11.58
CA GLN A 12 -4.12 12.37 10.54
C GLN A 12 -2.76 11.97 11.11
N VAL A 13 -2.23 12.74 12.05
CA VAL A 13 -0.97 12.42 12.76
C VAL A 13 -1.10 11.10 13.51
N LEU A 14 -2.16 10.91 14.29
CA LEU A 14 -2.41 9.67 15.04
C LEU A 14 -2.65 8.46 14.12
N ARG A 15 -3.21 8.67 12.92
CA ARG A 15 -3.44 7.63 11.94
C ARG A 15 -2.17 7.07 11.30
N ARG A 16 -1.18 7.93 11.03
CA ARG A 16 0.10 7.52 10.41
C ARG A 16 0.92 6.60 11.31
N THR A 17 0.70 6.66 12.61
CA THR A 17 1.47 5.89 13.58
C THR A 17 0.64 4.76 14.18
N GLN A 18 1.26 3.59 14.32
CA GLN A 18 0.69 2.44 15.03
C GLN A 18 1.16 2.38 16.50
N LYS A 19 1.89 3.40 16.95
CA LYS A 19 2.41 3.51 18.31
C LYS A 19 1.81 4.75 18.99
N PRO A 20 1.63 4.75 20.32
CA PRO A 20 1.20 5.94 21.03
C PRO A 20 2.12 7.14 20.78
N MET A 21 1.53 8.29 20.44
CA MET A 21 2.24 9.56 20.30
C MET A 21 1.97 10.47 21.50
N THR A 22 3.03 11.07 22.05
CA THR A 22 2.88 12.02 23.15
C THR A 22 2.30 13.35 22.66
N ALA A 23 1.64 14.08 23.57
CA ALA A 23 1.14 15.42 23.24
C ALA A 23 2.27 16.38 22.83
N ASP A 24 3.49 16.18 23.34
CA ASP A 24 4.67 16.96 22.95
C ASP A 24 5.07 16.70 21.51
N SER A 25 5.09 15.43 21.07
CA SER A 25 5.40 15.06 19.69
C SER A 25 4.37 15.62 18.70
N ILE A 26 3.07 15.52 19.05
CA ILE A 26 1.99 16.09 18.22
C ILE A 26 2.08 17.61 18.19
N ALA A 27 2.39 18.25 19.30
CA ALA A 27 2.54 19.70 19.39
C ALA A 27 3.71 20.21 18.54
N ALA A 28 4.84 19.49 18.54
CA ALA A 28 5.99 19.82 17.71
C ALA A 28 5.68 19.67 16.21
N GLU A 29 5.00 18.60 15.80
CA GLU A 29 4.64 18.36 14.40
C GLU A 29 3.61 19.39 13.87
N LEU A 30 2.69 19.83 14.72
CA LEU A 30 1.65 20.80 14.35
C LEU A 30 1.97 22.25 14.72
N GLU A 31 3.21 22.52 15.14
CA GLU A 31 3.69 23.85 15.53
C GLU A 31 2.72 24.57 16.50
N THR A 32 2.25 23.85 17.52
CA THR A 32 1.28 24.36 18.48
C THR A 32 1.68 24.05 19.93
N SER A 33 0.94 24.58 20.91
CA SER A 33 1.25 24.30 22.32
C SER A 33 0.69 22.95 22.77
N LYS A 34 1.40 22.23 23.64
CA LYS A 34 0.97 21.00 24.32
C LYS A 34 -0.40 21.15 25.00
N ARG A 35 -0.67 22.31 25.64
CA ARG A 35 -1.97 22.63 26.25
C ARG A 35 -3.10 22.64 25.22
N THR A 36 -2.83 23.15 24.01
CA THR A 36 -3.78 23.16 22.91
C THR A 36 -4.08 21.73 22.44
N ILE A 37 -3.07 20.88 22.31
CA ILE A 37 -3.24 19.46 21.91
C ILE A 37 -4.10 18.72 22.93
N TYR A 38 -3.86 18.85 24.23
CA TYR A 38 -4.70 18.20 25.24
C TYR A 38 -6.17 18.61 25.12
N ARG A 39 -6.45 19.92 24.95
CA ARG A 39 -7.81 20.42 24.79
C ARG A 39 -8.47 19.90 23.51
N ASP A 40 -7.73 19.84 22.43
CA ASP A 40 -8.24 19.40 21.14
C ASP A 40 -8.47 17.87 21.12
N ILE A 41 -7.60 17.07 21.73
CA ILE A 41 -7.81 15.62 21.91
C ILE A 41 -9.04 15.38 22.79
N ALA A 42 -9.20 16.09 23.89
CA ALA A 42 -10.41 15.98 24.72
C ALA A 42 -11.68 16.32 23.94
N THR A 43 -11.62 17.30 23.05
CA THR A 43 -12.73 17.64 22.15
C THR A 43 -13.05 16.49 21.18
N LEU A 44 -12.01 15.88 20.56
CA LEU A 44 -12.16 14.75 19.65
C LEU A 44 -12.78 13.53 20.36
N ILE A 45 -12.30 13.21 21.56
CA ILE A 45 -12.85 12.13 22.38
C ILE A 45 -14.33 12.42 22.72
N GLY A 46 -14.66 13.67 23.09
CA GLY A 46 -16.02 14.11 23.32
C GLY A 46 -16.93 14.01 22.09
N GLN A 47 -16.36 14.08 20.89
CA GLN A 47 -17.04 13.85 19.60
C GLN A 47 -17.04 12.35 19.18
N ARG A 48 -16.72 11.44 20.11
CA ARG A 48 -16.67 9.98 19.89
C ARG A 48 -15.60 9.52 18.90
N VAL A 49 -14.57 10.31 18.65
CA VAL A 49 -13.38 9.82 17.94
C VAL A 49 -12.66 8.84 18.88
N PRO A 50 -12.41 7.58 18.46
CA PRO A 50 -11.88 6.55 19.34
C PRO A 50 -10.37 6.73 19.53
N ILE A 51 -10.00 7.76 20.27
CA ILE A 51 -8.62 8.02 20.70
C ILE A 51 -8.47 7.43 22.09
N ARG A 52 -7.50 6.50 22.25
CA ARG A 52 -7.07 5.98 23.56
C ARG A 52 -5.76 6.58 23.97
N GLY A 53 -5.57 6.72 25.27
CA GLY A 53 -4.31 7.19 25.86
C GLY A 53 -4.54 8.22 26.95
N GLU A 54 -3.46 8.52 27.65
CA GLU A 54 -3.43 9.44 28.78
C GLU A 54 -2.28 10.42 28.67
N ALA A 55 -2.41 11.53 29.38
CA ALA A 55 -1.34 12.52 29.51
C ALA A 55 -0.05 11.86 30.05
N GLY A 56 1.06 11.98 29.29
CA GLY A 56 2.35 11.38 29.62
C GLY A 56 2.62 10.03 28.97
N MET A 57 1.60 9.19 28.74
CA MET A 57 1.77 7.88 28.05
C MET A 57 1.61 7.96 26.52
N GLY A 58 0.92 8.99 26.06
CA GLY A 58 0.66 9.20 24.62
C GLY A 58 -0.75 8.75 24.20
N TYR A 59 -1.09 9.10 22.97
CA TYR A 59 -2.41 8.91 22.38
C TYR A 59 -2.29 8.06 21.11
N ILE A 60 -3.26 7.17 20.88
CA ILE A 60 -3.37 6.33 19.70
C ILE A 60 -4.81 6.33 19.21
N LEU A 61 -4.99 6.34 17.89
CA LEU A 61 -6.30 6.16 17.27
C LEU A 61 -6.57 4.66 17.12
N GLU A 62 -7.73 4.20 17.58
CA GLU A 62 -8.13 2.79 17.44
C GLU A 62 -8.36 2.42 15.97
N LYS A 63 -8.10 1.15 15.65
CA LYS A 63 -8.35 0.60 14.31
C LYS A 63 -9.85 0.49 14.03
N GLY A 64 -10.22 0.67 12.75
CA GLY A 64 -11.62 0.51 12.32
C GLY A 64 -12.48 1.76 12.50
N PHE A 65 -11.89 2.91 12.83
CA PHE A 65 -12.62 4.17 12.81
C PHE A 65 -12.88 4.58 11.35
N ASP A 66 -14.13 4.43 10.92
CA ASP A 66 -14.60 4.99 9.66
C ASP A 66 -14.62 6.50 9.77
N LEU A 67 -13.70 7.13 9.08
CA LEU A 67 -13.66 8.59 9.06
C LEU A 67 -14.88 9.16 8.34
N PRO A 68 -15.35 10.33 8.84
CA PRO A 68 -16.11 11.23 7.99
C PRO A 68 -15.37 11.48 6.66
N PRO A 69 -16.04 11.91 5.59
CA PRO A 69 -15.51 11.93 4.23
C PRO A 69 -14.06 12.42 4.20
N LEU A 70 -13.19 11.65 3.55
CA LEU A 70 -11.77 11.98 3.41
C LEU A 70 -11.64 13.42 2.91
N MET A 71 -11.32 14.35 3.81
CA MET A 71 -11.04 15.74 3.45
C MET A 71 -9.63 15.78 2.85
N LEU A 72 -9.55 15.45 1.55
CA LEU A 72 -8.30 15.47 0.83
C LEU A 72 -7.93 16.93 0.47
N THR A 73 -6.67 17.26 0.63
CA THR A 73 -6.09 18.48 0.05
C THR A 73 -5.96 18.35 -1.47
N PRO A 74 -5.80 19.43 -2.22
CA PRO A 74 -5.53 19.38 -3.66
C PRO A 74 -4.36 18.47 -4.02
N ASP A 75 -3.25 18.56 -3.29
CA ASP A 75 -2.05 17.73 -3.53
C ASP A 75 -2.29 16.24 -3.24
N GLU A 76 -3.08 15.91 -2.20
CA GLU A 76 -3.45 14.52 -1.89
C GLU A 76 -4.39 13.94 -2.97
N ILE A 77 -5.30 14.74 -3.50
CA ILE A 77 -6.15 14.35 -4.64
C ILE A 77 -5.27 14.08 -5.86
N GLU A 78 -4.37 15.01 -6.21
CA GLU A 78 -3.50 14.88 -7.38
C GLU A 78 -2.59 13.65 -7.26
N ALA A 79 -2.00 13.41 -6.09
CA ALA A 79 -1.19 12.21 -5.82
C ALA A 79 -2.00 10.92 -5.94
N ALA A 80 -3.23 10.88 -5.41
CA ALA A 80 -4.10 9.72 -5.51
C ALA A 80 -4.52 9.44 -6.97
N VAL A 81 -4.89 10.48 -7.71
CA VAL A 81 -5.29 10.40 -9.12
C VAL A 81 -4.12 9.98 -10.00
N LEU A 82 -2.94 10.57 -9.80
CA LEU A 82 -1.72 10.18 -10.52
C LEU A 82 -1.39 8.69 -10.28
N GLY A 83 -1.43 8.25 -9.02
CA GLY A 83 -1.21 6.83 -8.67
C GLY A 83 -2.25 5.91 -9.28
N ALA A 84 -3.53 6.28 -9.25
CA ALA A 84 -4.61 5.51 -9.85
C ALA A 84 -4.49 5.44 -11.39
N HIS A 85 -4.14 6.53 -12.06
CA HIS A 85 -3.85 6.52 -13.50
C HIS A 85 -2.67 5.62 -13.85
N TRP A 86 -1.60 5.65 -13.05
CA TRP A 86 -0.47 4.74 -13.24
C TRP A 86 -0.92 3.27 -13.11
N VAL A 87 -1.67 2.93 -12.06
CA VAL A 87 -2.20 1.58 -11.85
C VAL A 87 -3.12 1.17 -12.99
N SER A 88 -4.01 2.06 -13.44
CA SER A 88 -4.93 1.81 -14.57
C SER A 88 -4.18 1.43 -15.85
N GLY A 89 -3.02 2.02 -16.10
CA GLY A 89 -2.22 1.74 -17.30
C GLY A 89 -1.21 0.59 -17.17
N HIS A 90 -0.85 0.17 -15.95
CA HIS A 90 0.27 -0.74 -15.72
C HIS A 90 -0.09 -2.02 -14.98
N ALA A 91 -1.25 -2.06 -14.29
CA ALA A 91 -1.66 -3.23 -13.56
C ALA A 91 -2.47 -4.23 -14.42
N ASP A 92 -2.80 -5.37 -13.82
CA ASP A 92 -3.71 -6.33 -14.42
C ASP A 92 -5.14 -5.78 -14.53
N PRO A 93 -6.03 -6.40 -15.31
CA PRO A 93 -7.37 -5.86 -15.57
C PRO A 93 -8.23 -5.63 -14.31
N VAL A 94 -8.01 -6.41 -13.24
CA VAL A 94 -8.78 -6.27 -11.99
C VAL A 94 -8.37 -5.00 -11.26
N LEU A 95 -7.07 -4.79 -11.05
CA LEU A 95 -6.56 -3.56 -10.43
C LEU A 95 -6.76 -2.33 -11.31
N SER A 96 -6.62 -2.48 -12.64
CA SER A 96 -6.87 -1.39 -13.58
C SER A 96 -8.29 -0.85 -13.45
N ARG A 97 -9.28 -1.74 -13.41
CA ARG A 97 -10.69 -1.37 -13.21
C ARG A 97 -10.91 -0.74 -11.84
N ALA A 98 -10.36 -1.35 -10.78
CA ALA A 98 -10.47 -0.79 -9.44
C ALA A 98 -9.87 0.62 -9.32
N ALA A 99 -8.79 0.91 -10.05
CA ALA A 99 -8.19 2.25 -10.10
C ALA A 99 -9.10 3.26 -10.81
N GLN A 100 -9.76 2.88 -11.90
CA GLN A 100 -10.75 3.71 -12.59
C GLN A 100 -11.96 4.01 -11.69
N ASP A 101 -12.48 2.98 -11.00
CA ASP A 101 -13.57 3.13 -10.03
C ASP A 101 -13.18 4.05 -8.87
N LEU A 102 -11.92 3.99 -8.42
CA LEU A 102 -11.41 4.89 -7.39
C LEU A 102 -11.42 6.35 -7.84
N ILE A 103 -10.94 6.64 -9.07
CA ILE A 103 -10.96 7.99 -9.64
C ILE A 103 -12.40 8.52 -9.72
N ALA A 104 -13.33 7.71 -10.21
CA ALA A 104 -14.75 8.08 -10.29
C ALA A 104 -15.32 8.42 -8.90
N LYS A 105 -15.06 7.58 -7.90
CA LYS A 105 -15.51 7.83 -6.52
C LYS A 105 -14.91 9.10 -5.93
N ILE A 106 -13.64 9.38 -6.18
CA ILE A 106 -13.01 10.64 -5.74
C ILE A 106 -13.72 11.82 -6.40
N ALA A 107 -13.94 11.78 -7.72
CA ALA A 107 -14.60 12.84 -8.47
C ALA A 107 -16.03 13.14 -7.95
N ASP A 108 -16.77 12.09 -7.56
CA ASP A 108 -18.14 12.23 -7.03
C ASP A 108 -18.17 12.78 -5.59
N THR A 109 -17.12 12.50 -4.82
CA THR A 109 -17.10 12.81 -3.38
C THR A 109 -16.49 14.18 -3.07
N VAL A 110 -15.56 14.65 -3.89
CA VAL A 110 -14.87 15.93 -3.63
C VAL A 110 -15.78 17.12 -3.91
N PRO A 111 -15.66 18.23 -3.13
CA PRO A 111 -16.34 19.49 -3.44
C PRO A 111 -16.03 19.98 -4.86
N GLU A 112 -16.99 20.67 -5.48
CA GLU A 112 -16.89 21.11 -6.87
C GLU A 112 -15.62 21.90 -7.19
N ARG A 113 -15.16 22.75 -6.25
CA ARG A 113 -13.90 23.50 -6.38
C ARG A 113 -12.65 22.62 -6.51
N LEU A 114 -12.71 21.36 -6.09
CA LEU A 114 -11.60 20.39 -6.14
C LEU A 114 -11.71 19.39 -7.31
N ARG A 115 -12.85 19.36 -8.01
CA ARG A 115 -13.04 18.50 -9.19
C ARG A 115 -12.00 18.71 -10.30
N PRO A 116 -11.53 19.93 -10.60
CA PRO A 116 -10.48 20.09 -11.61
C PRO A 116 -9.20 19.31 -11.33
N PHE A 117 -8.82 19.12 -10.05
CA PHE A 117 -7.65 18.30 -9.67
C PHE A 117 -7.83 16.81 -9.97
N VAL A 118 -9.07 16.35 -10.12
CA VAL A 118 -9.39 14.96 -10.50
C VAL A 118 -9.52 14.81 -12.00
N LEU A 119 -10.25 15.72 -12.66
CA LEU A 119 -10.60 15.60 -14.08
C LEU A 119 -9.49 16.09 -15.01
N GLU A 120 -8.75 17.12 -14.58
CA GLU A 120 -7.68 17.77 -15.35
C GLU A 120 -6.40 17.88 -14.51
N PRO A 121 -5.84 16.74 -13.99
CA PRO A 121 -4.68 16.79 -13.12
C PRO A 121 -3.47 17.36 -13.88
N ALA A 122 -2.66 18.18 -13.19
CA ALA A 122 -1.44 18.75 -13.74
C ALA A 122 -0.39 17.67 -14.03
N SER A 123 -0.39 16.58 -13.24
CA SER A 123 0.54 15.47 -13.35
C SER A 123 -0.11 14.29 -14.06
N ARG A 124 0.60 13.70 -15.05
CA ARG A 124 0.07 12.57 -15.82
C ARG A 124 1.03 11.38 -15.80
N ALA A 125 0.48 10.20 -15.57
CA ALA A 125 1.23 8.96 -15.74
C ALA A 125 1.45 8.68 -17.23
N ARG A 126 2.61 8.12 -17.56
CA ARG A 126 2.87 7.63 -18.92
C ARG A 126 1.85 6.55 -19.29
N PRO A 127 1.28 6.57 -20.50
CA PRO A 127 0.32 5.55 -20.90
C PRO A 127 0.99 4.18 -21.12
N GLY A 128 0.38 3.16 -20.55
CA GLY A 128 0.45 1.81 -21.01
C GLY A 128 1.65 0.96 -20.58
N TRP A 129 1.31 -0.22 -20.10
CA TRP A 129 2.22 -1.34 -19.98
C TRP A 129 2.67 -1.79 -21.38
N ARG A 130 3.98 -1.92 -21.59
CA ARG A 130 4.59 -2.38 -22.84
C ARG A 130 5.33 -3.72 -22.72
N GLY A 131 5.19 -4.37 -21.56
CA GLY A 131 5.81 -5.68 -21.33
C GLY A 131 4.98 -6.82 -21.94
N GLU A 132 5.56 -8.00 -21.95
CA GLU A 132 4.87 -9.24 -22.32
C GLU A 132 3.68 -9.49 -21.37
N PRO A 133 2.60 -10.08 -21.87
CA PRO A 133 1.46 -10.45 -21.03
C PRO A 133 1.88 -11.38 -19.89
N ASP A 134 1.29 -11.19 -18.70
CA ASP A 134 1.46 -12.14 -17.61
C ASP A 134 0.86 -13.49 -18.00
N ARG A 135 1.62 -14.55 -17.75
CA ARG A 135 1.16 -15.93 -17.91
C ARG A 135 0.69 -16.54 -16.58
N ILE A 136 0.39 -15.70 -15.62
CA ILE A 136 -0.08 -16.04 -14.28
C ILE A 136 -1.28 -15.15 -13.95
N ASP A 137 -2.30 -15.70 -13.30
CA ASP A 137 -3.44 -14.92 -12.82
C ASP A 137 -3.02 -14.04 -11.65
N MET A 138 -2.86 -12.75 -11.91
CA MET A 138 -2.40 -11.77 -10.93
C MET A 138 -3.39 -11.56 -9.78
N ALA A 139 -4.69 -11.72 -10.03
CA ALA A 139 -5.72 -11.58 -8.99
C ALA A 139 -5.69 -12.77 -8.04
N ARG A 140 -5.60 -14.00 -8.56
CA ARG A 140 -5.43 -15.23 -7.76
C ARG A 140 -4.09 -15.21 -7.02
N THR A 141 -3.01 -14.74 -7.65
CA THR A 141 -1.69 -14.61 -7.00
C THR A 141 -1.77 -13.66 -5.80
N ARG A 142 -2.46 -12.52 -5.91
CA ARG A 142 -2.69 -11.63 -4.77
C ARG A 142 -3.51 -12.30 -3.66
N ALA A 143 -4.54 -13.07 -4.01
CA ALA A 143 -5.31 -13.83 -3.04
C ALA A 143 -4.43 -14.82 -2.27
N GLN A 144 -3.58 -15.60 -2.95
CA GLN A 144 -2.64 -16.52 -2.32
C GLN A 144 -1.67 -15.82 -1.37
N ILE A 145 -1.16 -14.63 -1.76
CA ILE A 145 -0.33 -13.80 -0.88
C ILE A 145 -1.09 -13.40 0.39
N HIS A 146 -2.36 -13.01 0.25
CA HIS A 146 -3.18 -12.59 1.39
C HIS A 146 -3.61 -13.75 2.29
N GLU A 147 -3.85 -14.93 1.71
CA GLU A 147 -4.28 -16.12 2.43
C GLU A 147 -3.12 -16.94 3.00
N GLY A 148 -1.88 -16.68 2.57
CA GLY A 148 -0.71 -17.42 2.99
C GLY A 148 -0.65 -18.83 2.39
N LYS A 149 -1.10 -18.98 1.15
CA LYS A 149 -1.15 -20.26 0.43
C LYS A 149 -0.04 -20.38 -0.60
N LYS A 150 0.32 -21.61 -0.92
CA LYS A 150 1.37 -21.96 -1.88
C LYS A 150 0.91 -21.86 -3.33
N ILE A 151 1.88 -21.70 -4.23
CA ILE A 151 1.69 -21.79 -5.68
C ILE A 151 2.76 -22.74 -6.22
N THR A 152 2.39 -23.65 -7.10
CA THR A 152 3.35 -24.39 -7.92
C THR A 152 3.46 -23.74 -9.28
N LEU A 153 4.68 -23.40 -9.67
CA LEU A 153 4.99 -22.76 -10.96
C LEU A 153 5.77 -23.72 -11.85
N ARG A 154 5.35 -23.88 -13.09
CA ARG A 154 6.24 -24.31 -14.16
C ARG A 154 6.91 -23.06 -14.75
N TYR A 155 8.22 -22.95 -14.53
CA TYR A 155 8.98 -21.74 -14.78
C TYR A 155 10.11 -21.97 -15.76
N ARG A 156 10.22 -21.09 -16.77
CA ARG A 156 11.30 -21.09 -17.75
C ARG A 156 12.36 -20.07 -17.37
N ASP A 157 13.57 -20.52 -17.12
CA ASP A 157 14.69 -19.62 -16.76
C ASP A 157 15.20 -18.82 -17.98
N GLU A 158 16.18 -17.96 -17.75
CA GLU A 158 16.81 -17.14 -18.80
C GLU A 158 17.57 -17.95 -19.86
N HIS A 159 17.89 -19.19 -19.53
CA HIS A 159 18.56 -20.12 -20.45
C HIS A 159 17.57 -21.05 -21.18
N GLY A 160 16.25 -20.78 -21.04
CA GLY A 160 15.19 -21.57 -21.67
C GLY A 160 14.89 -22.92 -21.00
N ARG A 161 15.44 -23.21 -19.82
CA ARG A 161 15.23 -24.47 -19.10
C ARG A 161 13.97 -24.41 -18.26
N ASP A 162 13.11 -25.38 -18.46
CA ASP A 162 11.88 -25.52 -17.66
C ASP A 162 12.19 -26.18 -16.30
N SER A 163 11.49 -25.71 -15.27
CA SER A 163 11.59 -26.28 -13.92
C SER A 163 10.28 -26.08 -13.17
N GLU A 164 9.95 -27.03 -12.31
CA GLU A 164 8.82 -26.91 -11.40
C GLU A 164 9.27 -26.33 -10.05
N ARG A 165 8.49 -25.40 -9.52
CA ARG A 165 8.81 -24.66 -8.29
C ARG A 165 7.57 -24.53 -7.43
N THR A 166 7.60 -25.11 -6.23
CA THR A 166 6.63 -24.77 -5.18
C THR A 166 7.15 -23.54 -4.45
N ILE A 167 6.33 -22.51 -4.37
CA ILE A 167 6.68 -21.21 -3.82
C ILE A 167 5.66 -20.71 -2.80
N TRP A 168 6.15 -19.90 -1.85
CA TRP A 168 5.35 -19.15 -0.89
C TRP A 168 5.37 -17.69 -1.32
N PRO A 169 4.33 -17.21 -1.97
CA PRO A 169 4.32 -15.88 -2.55
C PRO A 169 4.30 -14.79 -1.46
N VAL A 170 5.10 -13.73 -1.63
CA VAL A 170 5.26 -12.66 -0.64
C VAL A 170 4.78 -11.31 -1.15
N ALA A 171 5.18 -10.94 -2.36
CA ALA A 171 4.87 -9.64 -2.95
C ALA A 171 4.96 -9.67 -4.48
N ILE A 172 4.22 -8.77 -5.13
CA ILE A 172 4.33 -8.51 -6.55
C ILE A 172 4.98 -7.14 -6.72
N GLY A 173 6.08 -7.09 -7.46
CA GLY A 173 6.75 -5.86 -7.87
C GLY A 173 6.39 -5.49 -9.31
N TYR A 174 6.15 -4.20 -9.53
CA TYR A 174 5.90 -3.64 -10.85
C TYR A 174 7.13 -2.85 -11.26
N HIS A 175 7.79 -3.29 -12.32
CA HIS A 175 8.91 -2.60 -12.94
C HIS A 175 8.49 -2.11 -14.34
N GLU A 176 9.28 -1.26 -14.97
CA GLU A 176 8.91 -0.60 -16.24
C GLU A 176 8.47 -1.58 -17.35
N ALA A 177 9.16 -2.71 -17.47
CA ALA A 177 8.90 -3.68 -18.53
C ALA A 177 8.60 -5.10 -18.05
N VAL A 178 8.63 -5.35 -16.74
CA VAL A 178 8.42 -6.70 -16.19
C VAL A 178 7.69 -6.63 -14.84
N ARG A 179 6.86 -7.62 -14.56
CA ARG A 179 6.32 -7.85 -13.22
C ARG A 179 7.08 -8.99 -12.59
N ILE A 180 7.32 -8.86 -11.30
CA ILE A 180 8.13 -9.80 -10.53
C ILE A 180 7.33 -10.30 -9.35
N LEU A 181 7.21 -11.61 -9.22
CA LEU A 181 6.68 -12.28 -8.04
C LEU A 181 7.84 -12.65 -7.11
N ALA A 182 7.94 -11.96 -5.99
CA ALA A 182 8.86 -12.32 -4.92
C ALA A 182 8.27 -13.44 -4.08
N ALA A 183 9.03 -14.51 -3.86
CA ALA A 183 8.56 -15.67 -3.11
C ALA A 183 9.72 -16.43 -2.45
N TRP A 184 9.42 -17.16 -1.37
CA TRP A 184 10.28 -18.22 -0.87
C TRP A 184 10.14 -19.43 -1.77
N CYS A 185 11.23 -19.96 -2.27
CA CYS A 185 11.28 -21.14 -3.13
C CYS A 185 11.65 -22.39 -2.32
N GLU A 186 10.77 -23.38 -2.20
CA GLU A 186 11.03 -24.62 -1.44
C GLU A 186 12.24 -25.37 -1.98
N LEU A 187 12.39 -25.47 -3.32
CA LEU A 187 13.50 -26.16 -3.96
C LEU A 187 14.86 -25.52 -3.64
N ARG A 188 14.90 -24.19 -3.61
CA ARG A 188 16.17 -23.44 -3.36
C ARG A 188 16.36 -23.12 -1.87
N ARG A 189 15.32 -23.25 -1.06
CA ARG A 189 15.29 -22.86 0.36
C ARG A 189 15.76 -21.42 0.58
N ASP A 190 15.31 -20.53 -0.33
CA ASP A 190 15.74 -19.14 -0.36
C ASP A 190 14.68 -18.26 -1.04
N PHE A 191 14.73 -16.94 -0.79
CA PHE A 191 13.91 -15.98 -1.53
C PHE A 191 14.37 -15.85 -2.96
N ARG A 192 13.42 -15.84 -3.88
CA ARG A 192 13.65 -15.71 -5.32
C ARG A 192 12.62 -14.77 -5.92
N SER A 193 13.06 -14.12 -7.00
CA SER A 193 12.24 -13.28 -7.84
C SER A 193 11.91 -14.01 -9.14
N PHE A 194 10.63 -14.17 -9.40
CA PHE A 194 10.12 -14.84 -10.60
C PHE A 194 9.48 -13.81 -11.53
N ARG A 195 9.97 -13.66 -12.72
CA ARG A 195 9.34 -12.84 -13.76
C ARG A 195 8.03 -13.52 -14.18
N THR A 196 6.93 -12.75 -14.20
CA THR A 196 5.59 -13.30 -14.48
C THR A 196 5.43 -13.72 -15.94
N ASP A 197 6.12 -13.08 -16.87
CA ASP A 197 6.17 -13.41 -18.29
C ASP A 197 6.92 -14.72 -18.61
N ARG A 198 7.75 -15.21 -17.67
CA ARG A 198 8.50 -16.48 -17.79
C ARG A 198 7.78 -17.66 -17.12
N VAL A 199 6.64 -17.44 -16.50
CA VAL A 199 5.79 -18.51 -15.98
C VAL A 199 5.15 -19.21 -17.17
N VAL A 200 5.30 -20.53 -17.27
CA VAL A 200 4.66 -21.33 -18.33
C VAL A 200 3.26 -21.73 -17.88
N ASP A 201 3.12 -22.07 -16.58
CA ASP A 201 1.85 -22.47 -15.96
C ASP A 201 1.92 -22.27 -14.44
N ALA A 202 0.76 -22.08 -13.79
CA ALA A 202 0.67 -21.85 -12.34
C ALA A 202 -0.52 -22.60 -11.74
N ASP A 203 -0.24 -23.45 -10.77
CA ASP A 203 -1.24 -24.15 -10.00
C ASP A 203 -1.36 -23.54 -8.59
N TYR A 204 -2.57 -23.12 -8.23
CA TYR A 204 -2.87 -22.40 -7.00
C TYR A 204 -3.37 -23.38 -5.95
N LEU A 205 -2.52 -23.70 -4.99
CA LEU A 205 -2.78 -24.73 -3.98
C LEU A 205 -3.66 -24.19 -2.84
N ASP A 206 -4.50 -25.04 -2.29
CA ASP A 206 -5.22 -24.73 -1.04
C ASP A 206 -4.34 -24.86 0.22
N GLU A 207 -3.14 -25.42 0.04
CA GLU A 207 -2.19 -25.64 1.12
C GLU A 207 -1.55 -24.32 1.58
N LYS A 208 -1.65 -24.06 2.88
CA LYS A 208 -0.93 -22.95 3.52
C LYS A 208 0.53 -23.33 3.76
N TYR A 209 1.42 -22.35 3.55
CA TYR A 209 2.81 -22.56 3.97
C TYR A 209 2.95 -22.48 5.51
N PRO A 210 3.95 -23.17 6.11
CA PRO A 210 4.03 -23.36 7.56
C PRO A 210 4.39 -22.11 8.35
N GLU A 211 4.94 -21.08 7.69
CA GLU A 211 5.37 -19.86 8.35
C GLU A 211 4.25 -18.81 8.41
N ARG A 212 4.23 -18.01 9.46
CA ARG A 212 3.32 -16.86 9.54
C ARG A 212 3.66 -15.83 8.46
N ARG A 213 2.64 -15.34 7.76
CA ARG A 213 2.77 -14.39 6.64
C ARG A 213 3.57 -13.13 6.99
N ASP A 214 3.31 -12.54 8.17
CA ASP A 214 3.99 -11.35 8.65
C ASP A 214 5.49 -11.60 8.89
N LEU A 215 5.85 -12.76 9.43
CA LEU A 215 7.24 -13.17 9.64
C LEU A 215 7.97 -13.45 8.33
N LEU A 216 7.33 -14.17 7.40
CA LEU A 216 7.88 -14.42 6.06
C LEU A 216 8.16 -13.11 5.33
N ARG A 217 7.22 -12.15 5.38
CA ARG A 217 7.37 -10.83 4.79
C ARG A 217 8.50 -10.02 5.44
N ALA A 218 8.65 -10.13 6.78
CA ALA A 218 9.73 -9.46 7.49
C ALA A 218 11.10 -10.05 7.13
N LYS A 219 11.21 -11.39 6.95
CA LYS A 219 12.43 -12.06 6.47
C LYS A 219 12.78 -11.61 5.07
N TRP A 220 11.81 -11.60 4.16
CA TRP A 220 12.01 -11.12 2.80
C TRP A 220 12.50 -9.68 2.75
N ARG A 221 11.89 -8.76 3.51
CA ARG A 221 12.35 -7.37 3.56
C ARG A 221 13.81 -7.24 4.03
N ARG A 222 14.24 -8.09 4.96
CA ARG A 222 15.64 -8.12 5.42
C ARG A 222 16.60 -8.70 4.40
N SER A 223 16.13 -9.60 3.53
CA SER A 223 16.95 -10.14 2.42
C SER A 223 17.08 -9.16 1.25
N LEU A 224 16.23 -8.14 1.16
CA LEU A 224 16.42 -7.04 0.24
C LEU A 224 17.57 -6.19 0.78
N VAL A 225 18.79 -6.44 0.33
CA VAL A 225 19.91 -5.53 0.55
C VAL A 225 19.59 -4.27 -0.27
N TRP A 226 19.05 -3.26 0.41
CA TRP A 226 18.95 -1.93 -0.17
C TRP A 226 20.36 -1.36 -0.25
N GLU A 227 21.04 -1.53 -1.37
CA GLU A 227 22.18 -0.69 -1.68
C GLU A 227 21.63 0.72 -1.94
N ALA A 228 21.77 1.59 -0.95
CA ALA A 228 21.56 3.01 -1.18
C ALA A 228 22.44 3.45 -2.35
N PRO A 229 21.94 4.32 -3.26
CA PRO A 229 22.78 4.90 -4.29
C PRO A 229 24.01 5.49 -3.61
N LYS A 230 25.20 5.05 -4.04
CA LYS A 230 26.44 5.73 -3.63
C LYS A 230 26.37 7.11 -4.26
N ASP A 231 26.22 8.13 -3.40
CA ASP A 231 26.37 9.52 -3.82
C ASP A 231 27.74 9.65 -4.51
N THR A 232 27.68 9.96 -5.82
CA THR A 232 28.86 10.33 -6.62
C THR A 232 28.81 11.81 -6.89
#